data_c53c3cc639c3776cd3fcd2d16001c0e2
#
_entry.id   c53c3cc639c3776cd3fcd2d16001c0e2
#
_cell.length_a   1.000
_cell.length_b   1.000
_cell.length_c   1.000
_cell.angle_alpha   90.00
_cell.angle_beta   90.00
_cell.angle_gamma   90.00
#
_symmetry.space_group_name_H-M   'P 1'
#
loop_
_entity.id
_entity.type
_entity.pdbx_description
1 polymer ?
#
loop_
_entity_poly.entity_id
_entity_poly.type
_entity_poly.pdbx_seq_one_letter_code
_entity_poly.pdbx_strand_id
1 'polypeptide(L)'
;VGRFTNGYKVFMPTEFMHGLYDQGHGAGLEDFWTRYTAHPLFAGGFLWAYSDEAVRRTDCNGILDSEDYNAPDGIVGPYREKEGSFYSVREIWSPIKIKPLQLTPSFNGRFLVENRYLFTNLKECSMRYRVLSYPSPLQSQAEGCTVDSGRVNLPALEPGETGYACIAAWENPEIREKFFSKGDVLELETIGLDGKSVCTRTYPISFAKSYFEGQLASLKRTGKGCCVNETDSLITLCSDWVDISFRRNDATIYSVLRKKDNRIIPLKDGPLPVGMQMKLVSLSARMEQRGDAVLCVRYRGGADSVVWRLRPDG
;
A
#
# COMPACT_ATOMS: atom_id res chain seq x y z
N VAL A 1 -9.74 -30.52 -2.40
CA VAL A 1 -8.80 -31.40 -3.14
C VAL A 1 -9.01 -32.85 -2.70
N GLY A 2 -8.80 -33.19 -1.43
CA GLY A 2 -8.88 -34.60 -0.95
C GLY A 2 -10.15 -35.35 -1.34
N ARG A 3 -11.31 -34.67 -1.39
CA ARG A 3 -12.58 -35.30 -1.81
C ARG A 3 -12.56 -35.75 -3.28
N PHE A 4 -11.86 -35.05 -4.15
CA PHE A 4 -11.80 -35.34 -5.58
C PHE A 4 -10.66 -36.31 -5.94
N THR A 5 -9.60 -36.32 -5.14
CA THR A 5 -8.44 -37.19 -5.42
C THR A 5 -8.64 -38.65 -4.97
N ASN A 6 -9.54 -38.89 -4.03
CA ASN A 6 -9.73 -40.20 -3.39
C ASN A 6 -8.41 -40.87 -2.98
N GLY A 7 -7.36 -40.04 -2.71
CA GLY A 7 -6.05 -40.53 -2.28
C GLY A 7 -5.09 -41.00 -3.40
N TYR A 8 -5.54 -41.09 -4.66
CA TYR A 8 -4.71 -41.57 -5.78
C TYR A 8 -4.93 -40.84 -7.12
N LYS A 9 -5.98 -40.01 -7.23
CA LYS A 9 -6.23 -39.23 -8.47
C LYS A 9 -5.56 -37.89 -8.40
N VAL A 10 -4.88 -37.49 -9.47
CA VAL A 10 -4.35 -36.17 -9.65
C VAL A 10 -5.47 -35.15 -9.74
N PHE A 11 -5.33 -34.03 -9.06
CA PHE A 11 -6.24 -32.88 -9.10
C PHE A 11 -5.60 -31.73 -9.88
N MET A 12 -6.29 -31.27 -10.91
CA MET A 12 -5.88 -30.14 -11.75
C MET A 12 -7.17 -29.42 -12.20
N PRO A 13 -7.54 -28.29 -11.57
CA PRO A 13 -8.67 -27.50 -12.04
C PRO A 13 -8.34 -26.87 -13.40
N THR A 14 -9.24 -27.08 -14.35
CA THR A 14 -9.08 -26.58 -15.73
C THR A 14 -9.61 -25.15 -15.90
N GLU A 15 -10.35 -24.68 -14.90
CA GLU A 15 -10.84 -23.32 -14.77
C GLU A 15 -11.05 -23.05 -13.27
N PHE A 16 -10.40 -22.02 -12.77
CA PHE A 16 -10.65 -21.51 -11.42
C PHE A 16 -10.19 -20.08 -11.33
N MET A 17 -10.93 -19.25 -10.60
CA MET A 17 -10.72 -17.82 -10.44
C MET A 17 -10.72 -17.04 -11.78
N HIS A 18 -11.32 -15.89 -11.74
CA HIS A 18 -11.41 -14.95 -12.85
C HIS A 18 -10.67 -13.66 -12.46
N GLY A 19 -10.01 -12.99 -13.38
CA GLY A 19 -9.16 -11.84 -13.08
C GLY A 19 -9.90 -10.70 -12.38
N LEU A 20 -10.52 -9.79 -13.12
CA LEU A 20 -11.29 -8.68 -12.55
C LEU A 20 -12.63 -9.13 -11.96
N TYR A 21 -13.24 -10.14 -12.55
CA TYR A 21 -14.58 -10.62 -12.20
C TYR A 21 -14.70 -11.05 -10.74
N ASP A 22 -13.65 -11.64 -10.17
CA ASP A 22 -13.62 -12.10 -8.78
C ASP A 22 -13.44 -10.97 -7.74
N GLN A 23 -13.49 -9.72 -8.15
CA GLN A 23 -13.35 -8.55 -7.30
C GLN A 23 -12.11 -8.58 -6.39
N GLY A 24 -11.09 -7.91 -6.73
CA GLY A 24 -9.83 -7.88 -5.99
C GLY A 24 -8.64 -8.28 -6.84
N HIS A 25 -8.85 -8.25 -8.16
CA HIS A 25 -7.78 -8.43 -9.15
C HIS A 25 -6.97 -9.71 -8.91
N GLY A 26 -7.66 -10.81 -8.62
CA GLY A 26 -7.03 -12.12 -8.39
C GLY A 26 -6.32 -12.27 -7.04
N ALA A 27 -6.50 -11.37 -6.08
CA ALA A 27 -5.85 -11.45 -4.76
C ALA A 27 -6.22 -12.74 -3.99
N GLY A 28 -7.44 -13.25 -4.14
CA GLY A 28 -7.88 -14.53 -3.56
C GLY A 28 -7.10 -15.75 -4.07
N LEU A 29 -6.34 -15.62 -5.16
CA LEU A 29 -5.51 -16.69 -5.69
C LEU A 29 -4.49 -17.22 -4.67
N GLU A 30 -3.96 -16.37 -3.77
CA GLU A 30 -2.99 -16.81 -2.76
C GLU A 30 -3.57 -17.85 -1.82
N ASP A 31 -4.83 -17.72 -1.40
CA ASP A 31 -5.52 -18.68 -0.54
C ASP A 31 -5.74 -20.00 -1.24
N PHE A 32 -6.23 -19.97 -2.49
CA PHE A 32 -6.39 -21.17 -3.31
C PHE A 32 -5.05 -21.86 -3.57
N TRP A 33 -4.06 -21.10 -4.00
CA TRP A 33 -2.75 -21.63 -4.36
C TRP A 33 -2.04 -22.26 -3.17
N THR A 34 -2.05 -21.60 -2.03
CA THR A 34 -1.49 -22.14 -0.78
C THR A 34 -2.17 -23.45 -0.40
N ARG A 35 -3.51 -23.52 -0.53
CA ARG A 35 -4.27 -24.71 -0.20
C ARG A 35 -4.03 -25.84 -1.18
N TYR A 36 -3.93 -25.54 -2.46
CA TYR A 36 -3.73 -26.54 -3.51
C TYR A 36 -2.31 -27.12 -3.49
N THR A 37 -1.30 -26.27 -3.42
CA THR A 37 0.10 -26.68 -3.41
C THR A 37 0.50 -27.47 -2.15
N ALA A 38 -0.25 -27.34 -1.06
CA ALA A 38 -0.07 -28.18 0.13
C ALA A 38 -0.51 -29.64 -0.08
N HIS A 39 -1.22 -29.97 -1.17
CA HIS A 39 -1.70 -31.32 -1.42
C HIS A 39 -0.80 -32.05 -2.43
N PRO A 40 -0.25 -33.24 -2.11
CA PRO A 40 0.73 -33.93 -2.94
C PRO A 40 0.22 -34.37 -4.31
N LEU A 41 -1.09 -34.46 -4.50
CA LEU A 41 -1.72 -34.83 -5.78
C LEU A 41 -2.20 -33.63 -6.59
N PHE A 42 -1.83 -32.41 -6.20
CA PHE A 42 -2.12 -31.21 -6.99
C PHE A 42 -1.07 -31.05 -8.09
N ALA A 43 -1.51 -30.95 -9.34
CA ALA A 43 -0.63 -30.87 -10.50
C ALA A 43 -0.67 -29.50 -11.21
N GLY A 44 -1.19 -28.47 -10.56
CA GLY A 44 -1.36 -27.15 -11.16
C GLY A 44 -2.81 -26.86 -11.53
N GLY A 45 -3.05 -25.76 -12.24
CA GLY A 45 -4.39 -25.37 -12.66
C GLY A 45 -4.34 -24.21 -13.67
N PHE A 46 -5.49 -23.88 -14.21
CA PHE A 46 -5.65 -22.85 -15.22
C PHE A 46 -6.61 -21.77 -14.72
N LEU A 47 -6.16 -20.52 -14.76
CA LEU A 47 -7.03 -19.38 -14.49
C LEU A 47 -7.90 -19.08 -15.72
N TRP A 48 -9.09 -18.64 -15.54
CA TRP A 48 -9.93 -18.09 -16.58
C TRP A 48 -9.99 -16.56 -16.41
N ALA A 49 -9.52 -15.75 -17.39
CA ALA A 49 -8.82 -16.22 -18.56
C ALA A 49 -7.49 -15.47 -18.70
N TYR A 50 -6.74 -15.69 -19.80
CA TYR A 50 -5.50 -14.94 -20.04
C TYR A 50 -5.78 -13.47 -20.36
N SER A 51 -6.74 -13.19 -21.26
CA SER A 51 -7.11 -11.82 -21.60
C SER A 51 -8.61 -11.66 -21.59
N ASP A 52 -9.02 -10.44 -21.28
CA ASP A 52 -10.40 -10.03 -21.42
C ASP A 52 -10.94 -10.40 -22.80
N GLU A 53 -12.14 -10.93 -22.82
CA GLU A 53 -12.88 -11.18 -24.04
C GLU A 53 -13.62 -9.91 -24.43
N ALA A 54 -13.31 -9.41 -25.64
CA ALA A 54 -13.97 -8.23 -26.17
C ALA A 54 -14.06 -8.30 -27.68
N VAL A 55 -15.15 -7.82 -28.21
CA VAL A 55 -15.42 -7.72 -29.65
C VAL A 55 -15.38 -6.27 -30.09
N ARG A 56 -14.54 -5.96 -31.09
CA ARG A 56 -14.57 -4.64 -31.70
C ARG A 56 -15.76 -4.52 -32.63
N ARG A 57 -16.74 -3.75 -32.21
CA ARG A 57 -17.98 -3.54 -32.95
C ARG A 57 -17.77 -2.60 -34.13
N THR A 58 -17.65 -3.17 -35.32
CA THR A 58 -17.50 -2.37 -36.57
C THR A 58 -18.79 -1.65 -36.96
N ASP A 59 -19.92 -2.14 -36.50
CA ASP A 59 -21.26 -1.54 -36.65
C ASP A 59 -21.52 -0.39 -35.65
N CYS A 60 -20.71 -0.27 -34.61
CA CYS A 60 -20.82 0.76 -33.56
C CYS A 60 -19.55 1.62 -33.44
N ASN A 61 -19.01 2.11 -34.54
CA ASN A 61 -17.85 2.99 -34.60
C ASN A 61 -16.57 2.39 -33.97
N GLY A 62 -16.45 1.07 -33.91
CA GLY A 62 -15.28 0.38 -33.41
C GLY A 62 -15.11 0.39 -31.89
N ILE A 63 -16.18 0.64 -31.13
CA ILE A 63 -16.16 0.46 -29.68
C ILE A 63 -15.87 -1.00 -29.33
N LEU A 64 -15.24 -1.22 -28.18
CA LEU A 64 -15.12 -2.55 -27.60
C LEU A 64 -16.40 -2.89 -26.83
N ASP A 65 -16.96 -4.02 -27.17
CA ASP A 65 -18.09 -4.63 -26.48
C ASP A 65 -17.56 -5.81 -25.67
N SER A 66 -17.55 -5.66 -24.35
CA SER A 66 -17.07 -6.65 -23.39
C SER A 66 -18.18 -7.31 -22.58
N GLU A 67 -19.44 -7.12 -22.98
CA GLU A 67 -20.62 -7.67 -22.30
C GLU A 67 -20.62 -7.37 -20.79
N ASP A 68 -20.46 -6.10 -20.46
CA ASP A 68 -20.44 -5.56 -19.09
C ASP A 68 -19.43 -6.27 -18.17
N TYR A 69 -19.90 -7.15 -17.29
CA TYR A 69 -19.08 -7.83 -16.27
C TYR A 69 -18.61 -9.23 -16.67
N ASN A 70 -19.09 -9.77 -17.77
CA ASN A 70 -18.88 -11.19 -18.08
C ASN A 70 -17.58 -11.42 -18.84
N ALA A 71 -17.19 -10.49 -19.68
CA ALA A 71 -16.01 -10.65 -20.52
C ALA A 71 -14.71 -10.02 -19.97
N PRO A 72 -14.70 -9.01 -19.06
CA PRO A 72 -13.48 -8.51 -18.45
C PRO A 72 -13.02 -9.38 -17.27
N ASP A 73 -12.70 -10.64 -17.54
CA ASP A 73 -12.28 -11.65 -16.57
C ASP A 73 -10.86 -12.17 -16.78
N GLY A 74 -10.14 -11.56 -17.70
CA GLY A 74 -8.75 -11.85 -17.98
C GLY A 74 -7.77 -11.37 -16.90
N ILE A 75 -6.52 -11.81 -17.00
CA ILE A 75 -5.39 -11.28 -16.23
C ILE A 75 -4.72 -10.11 -16.94
N VAL A 76 -5.04 -9.88 -18.19
CA VAL A 76 -4.69 -8.72 -19.02
C VAL A 76 -5.90 -8.27 -19.81
N GLY A 77 -5.99 -6.98 -20.11
CA GLY A 77 -7.06 -6.43 -20.90
C GLY A 77 -7.03 -6.88 -22.38
N PRO A 78 -8.05 -6.47 -23.17
CA PRO A 78 -8.24 -6.95 -24.55
C PRO A 78 -7.09 -6.58 -25.49
N TYR A 79 -6.34 -5.53 -25.20
CA TYR A 79 -5.13 -5.14 -25.95
C TYR A 79 -3.83 -5.63 -25.31
N ARG A 80 -3.89 -6.55 -24.35
CA ARG A 80 -2.75 -7.09 -23.58
C ARG A 80 -2.16 -6.08 -22.60
N GLU A 81 -2.86 -5.03 -22.26
CA GLU A 81 -2.51 -4.15 -21.15
C GLU A 81 -2.54 -4.92 -19.83
N LYS A 82 -1.54 -4.68 -19.00
CA LYS A 82 -1.41 -5.37 -17.72
C LYS A 82 -2.34 -4.76 -16.70
N GLU A 83 -3.19 -5.58 -16.12
CA GLU A 83 -4.13 -5.17 -15.08
C GLU A 83 -3.66 -5.59 -13.68
N GLY A 84 -4.45 -5.28 -12.65
CA GLY A 84 -4.10 -5.64 -11.29
C GLY A 84 -3.92 -7.14 -11.08
N SER A 85 -4.77 -7.95 -11.72
CA SER A 85 -4.70 -9.41 -11.74
C SER A 85 -3.38 -9.96 -12.29
N PHE A 86 -2.81 -9.34 -13.33
CA PHE A 86 -1.49 -9.70 -13.86
C PHE A 86 -0.41 -9.62 -12.77
N TYR A 87 -0.41 -8.54 -12.00
CA TYR A 87 0.59 -8.36 -10.94
C TYR A 87 0.35 -9.29 -9.75
N SER A 88 -0.90 -9.56 -9.42
CA SER A 88 -1.26 -10.53 -8.37
C SER A 88 -0.79 -11.94 -8.74
N VAL A 89 -1.07 -12.41 -9.97
CA VAL A 89 -0.63 -13.71 -10.45
C VAL A 89 0.91 -13.79 -10.47
N ARG A 90 1.58 -12.75 -10.99
CA ARG A 90 3.04 -12.67 -11.03
C ARG A 90 3.66 -12.80 -9.64
N GLU A 91 3.08 -12.16 -8.64
CA GLU A 91 3.55 -12.20 -7.25
C GLU A 91 3.30 -13.56 -6.59
N ILE A 92 2.09 -14.11 -6.74
CA ILE A 92 1.68 -15.35 -6.08
C ILE A 92 2.39 -16.55 -6.69
N TRP A 93 2.52 -16.58 -8.01
CA TRP A 93 3.18 -17.67 -8.75
C TRP A 93 4.68 -17.47 -8.93
N SER A 94 5.25 -16.42 -8.33
CA SER A 94 6.70 -16.22 -8.37
C SER A 94 7.43 -17.50 -7.91
N PRO A 95 8.36 -18.03 -8.72
CA PRO A 95 9.12 -19.23 -8.37
C PRO A 95 10.18 -18.98 -7.29
N ILE A 96 10.36 -17.73 -6.87
CA ILE A 96 11.22 -17.36 -5.75
C ILE A 96 10.39 -16.56 -4.75
N LYS A 97 10.20 -17.11 -3.56
CA LYS A 97 9.48 -16.45 -2.47
C LYS A 97 10.47 -15.82 -1.50
N ILE A 98 10.40 -14.51 -1.33
CA ILE A 98 11.08 -13.81 -0.25
C ILE A 98 10.17 -13.89 0.97
N LYS A 99 10.69 -14.43 2.08
CA LYS A 99 9.93 -14.50 3.34
C LYS A 99 9.74 -13.09 3.91
N PRO A 100 8.81 -12.88 4.84
CA PRO A 100 8.55 -11.56 5.40
C PRO A 100 9.84 -10.87 5.83
N LEU A 101 10.08 -9.69 5.29
CA LEU A 101 11.28 -8.89 5.48
C LEU A 101 10.91 -7.55 6.12
N GLN A 102 11.52 -7.27 7.26
CA GLN A 102 11.44 -5.97 7.93
C GLN A 102 12.81 -5.31 7.93
N LEU A 103 12.88 -4.11 7.40
CA LEU A 103 14.10 -3.32 7.30
C LEU A 103 14.23 -2.42 8.53
N THR A 104 14.77 -2.96 9.60
CA THR A 104 15.08 -2.22 10.82
C THR A 104 16.56 -1.79 10.83
N PRO A 105 16.99 -0.85 11.69
CA PRO A 105 18.42 -0.49 11.83
C PRO A 105 19.34 -1.68 12.14
N SER A 106 18.82 -2.78 12.66
CA SER A 106 19.54 -4.03 12.91
C SER A 106 19.59 -4.98 11.71
N PHE A 107 19.00 -4.61 10.57
CA PHE A 107 19.07 -5.41 9.35
C PHE A 107 20.52 -5.59 8.92
N ASN A 108 20.91 -6.83 8.71
CA ASN A 108 22.31 -7.24 8.43
C ASN A 108 22.57 -7.57 6.95
N GLY A 109 21.69 -7.12 6.06
CA GLY A 109 21.83 -7.37 4.61
C GLY A 109 21.39 -8.76 4.16
N ARG A 110 20.91 -9.61 5.08
CA ARG A 110 20.50 -10.99 4.79
C ARG A 110 19.00 -11.15 4.94
N PHE A 111 18.40 -11.89 4.02
CA PHE A 111 16.97 -12.21 4.05
C PHE A 111 16.72 -13.62 3.53
N LEU A 112 15.64 -14.22 4.01
CA LEU A 112 15.31 -15.61 3.74
C LEU A 112 14.56 -15.71 2.40
N VAL A 113 15.01 -16.61 1.54
CA VAL A 113 14.39 -16.95 0.26
C VAL A 113 14.06 -18.43 0.19
N GLU A 114 12.98 -18.76 -0.51
CA GLU A 114 12.55 -20.13 -0.79
C GLU A 114 12.56 -20.35 -2.31
N ASN A 115 13.18 -21.42 -2.74
CA ASN A 115 13.16 -21.86 -4.13
C ASN A 115 11.87 -22.65 -4.41
N ARG A 116 10.98 -22.09 -5.22
CA ARG A 116 9.72 -22.73 -5.66
C ARG A 116 9.73 -23.19 -7.11
N TYR A 117 10.88 -23.10 -7.76
CA TYR A 117 11.07 -23.79 -9.04
C TYR A 117 10.87 -25.30 -8.86
N LEU A 118 10.50 -25.97 -9.95
CA LEU A 118 10.34 -27.43 -9.93
C LEU A 118 11.62 -28.16 -10.33
N PHE A 119 12.49 -27.50 -11.13
CA PHE A 119 13.65 -28.16 -11.74
C PHE A 119 14.91 -27.28 -11.76
N THR A 120 14.83 -26.03 -11.31
CA THR A 120 15.92 -25.06 -11.41
C THR A 120 16.55 -24.83 -10.06
N ASN A 121 17.88 -24.96 -9.95
CA ASN A 121 18.61 -24.54 -8.78
C ASN A 121 18.69 -23.01 -8.72
N LEU A 122 18.52 -22.41 -7.56
CA LEU A 122 18.47 -20.96 -7.41
C LEU A 122 19.76 -20.24 -7.80
N LYS A 123 20.92 -20.93 -7.76
CA LYS A 123 22.22 -20.42 -8.23
C LYS A 123 22.24 -20.05 -9.73
N GLU A 124 21.31 -20.59 -10.52
CA GLU A 124 21.20 -20.33 -11.94
C GLU A 124 20.43 -19.02 -12.24
N CYS A 125 19.76 -18.49 -11.22
CA CYS A 125 19.06 -17.20 -11.29
C CYS A 125 19.97 -16.08 -10.81
N SER A 126 19.55 -14.84 -11.01
CA SER A 126 20.20 -13.67 -10.46
C SER A 126 19.21 -12.76 -9.77
N MET A 127 19.70 -11.98 -8.82
CA MET A 127 18.90 -10.98 -8.14
C MET A 127 19.66 -9.67 -8.02
N ARG A 128 18.97 -8.57 -8.25
CA ARG A 128 19.48 -7.20 -8.10
C ARG A 128 18.72 -6.48 -7.02
N TYR A 129 19.35 -5.52 -6.39
CA TYR A 129 18.68 -4.58 -5.52
C TYR A 129 18.84 -3.16 -6.02
N ARG A 130 17.86 -2.32 -5.70
CA ARG A 130 17.93 -0.86 -5.78
C ARG A 130 17.40 -0.26 -4.49
N VAL A 131 18.09 0.74 -4.00
CA VAL A 131 17.60 1.59 -2.91
C VAL A 131 17.05 2.86 -3.55
N LEU A 132 15.78 3.10 -3.38
CA LEU A 132 15.07 4.22 -3.98
C LEU A 132 14.79 5.28 -2.93
N SER A 133 14.93 6.54 -3.31
CA SER A 133 14.48 7.69 -2.53
C SER A 133 13.44 8.46 -3.31
N TYR A 134 12.40 8.90 -2.63
CA TYR A 134 11.31 9.64 -3.23
C TYR A 134 11.26 11.06 -2.66
N PRO A 135 10.97 12.06 -3.50
CA PRO A 135 10.82 13.43 -3.03
C PRO A 135 9.59 13.57 -2.12
N SER A 136 9.62 14.60 -1.27
CA SER A 136 8.45 14.95 -0.49
C SER A 136 7.23 15.20 -1.41
N PRO A 137 6.02 14.76 -1.05
CA PRO A 137 4.80 15.09 -1.79
C PRO A 137 4.56 16.60 -1.97
N LEU A 138 5.24 17.44 -1.16
CA LEU A 138 5.20 18.88 -1.28
C LEU A 138 6.13 19.44 -2.39
N GLN A 139 7.00 18.59 -2.94
CA GLN A 139 7.91 18.93 -4.05
C GLN A 139 7.32 18.38 -5.36
N SER A 140 6.46 19.16 -5.98
CA SER A 140 5.51 18.71 -7.01
C SER A 140 6.10 18.26 -8.36
N GLN A 141 7.43 18.21 -8.56
CA GLN A 141 8.05 17.86 -9.85
C GLN A 141 9.31 16.98 -9.75
N ALA A 142 9.68 16.50 -8.59
CA ALA A 142 10.86 15.66 -8.46
C ALA A 142 10.51 14.20 -8.62
N GLU A 143 11.19 13.51 -9.51
CA GLU A 143 11.10 12.05 -9.65
C GLU A 143 11.91 11.33 -8.56
N GLY A 144 11.51 10.09 -8.22
CA GLY A 144 12.30 9.24 -7.35
C GLY A 144 13.67 8.95 -7.96
N CYS A 145 14.71 8.84 -7.14
CA CYS A 145 16.05 8.53 -7.59
C CYS A 145 16.60 7.24 -6.97
N THR A 146 17.51 6.58 -7.67
CA THR A 146 18.26 5.46 -7.13
C THR A 146 19.44 5.99 -6.30
N VAL A 147 19.42 5.71 -5.00
CA VAL A 147 20.48 6.07 -4.04
C VAL A 147 21.65 5.11 -4.12
N ASP A 148 21.32 3.81 -4.26
CA ASP A 148 22.30 2.74 -4.37
C ASP A 148 21.69 1.55 -5.13
N SER A 149 22.55 0.74 -5.75
CA SER A 149 22.11 -0.46 -6.46
C SER A 149 23.25 -1.48 -6.58
N GLY A 150 22.88 -2.73 -6.71
CA GLY A 150 23.87 -3.79 -6.86
C GLY A 150 23.28 -5.18 -6.97
N ARG A 151 24.11 -6.16 -6.70
CA ARG A 151 23.74 -7.58 -6.75
C ARG A 151 23.39 -8.11 -5.38
N VAL A 152 22.50 -9.09 -5.39
CA VAL A 152 22.19 -9.95 -4.25
C VAL A 152 22.81 -11.32 -4.54
N ASN A 153 23.60 -11.83 -3.59
CA ASN A 153 24.12 -13.19 -3.66
C ASN A 153 23.03 -14.17 -3.28
N LEU A 154 22.60 -14.97 -4.24
CA LEU A 154 21.63 -16.04 -4.02
C LEU A 154 22.34 -17.31 -3.54
N PRO A 155 21.76 -18.06 -2.59
CA PRO A 155 22.26 -19.36 -2.19
C PRO A 155 22.01 -20.42 -3.26
N ALA A 156 22.83 -21.45 -3.29
CA ALA A 156 22.57 -22.64 -4.11
C ALA A 156 21.49 -23.48 -3.42
N LEU A 157 20.23 -23.33 -3.85
CA LEU A 157 19.08 -24.04 -3.30
C LEU A 157 18.46 -24.93 -4.37
N GLU A 158 18.24 -26.17 -4.03
CA GLU A 158 17.41 -27.07 -4.84
C GLU A 158 15.91 -26.70 -4.71
N PRO A 159 15.06 -27.17 -5.62
CA PRO A 159 13.62 -26.99 -5.51
C PRO A 159 13.06 -27.39 -4.13
N GLY A 160 12.27 -26.48 -3.54
CA GLY A 160 11.68 -26.66 -2.21
C GLY A 160 12.56 -26.22 -1.05
N GLU A 161 13.84 -25.94 -1.26
CA GLU A 161 14.73 -25.50 -0.19
C GLU A 161 14.60 -24.02 0.14
N THR A 162 15.03 -23.69 1.36
CA THR A 162 15.03 -22.34 1.91
C THR A 162 16.43 -21.96 2.41
N GLY A 163 16.90 -20.75 2.12
CA GLY A 163 18.21 -20.30 2.56
C GLY A 163 18.32 -18.78 2.54
N TYR A 164 19.48 -18.27 2.97
CA TYR A 164 19.71 -16.83 3.06
C TYR A 164 20.36 -16.28 1.79
N ALA A 165 19.67 -15.32 1.18
CA ALA A 165 20.26 -14.39 0.22
C ALA A 165 20.92 -13.21 0.97
N CYS A 166 21.93 -12.56 0.37
CA CYS A 166 22.54 -11.39 0.98
C CYS A 166 22.90 -10.32 -0.06
N ILE A 167 22.75 -9.06 0.33
CA ILE A 167 23.20 -7.92 -0.46
C ILE A 167 24.72 -7.97 -0.52
N ALA A 168 25.28 -8.12 -1.73
CA ALA A 168 26.71 -8.42 -1.93
C ALA A 168 27.66 -7.39 -1.31
N ALA A 169 27.26 -6.12 -1.32
CA ALA A 169 28.06 -5.02 -0.81
C ALA A 169 27.72 -4.59 0.63
N TRP A 170 26.93 -5.38 1.37
CA TRP A 170 26.46 -4.99 2.71
C TRP A 170 27.57 -4.76 3.73
N GLU A 171 28.73 -5.40 3.56
CA GLU A 171 29.87 -5.20 4.45
C GLU A 171 30.48 -3.79 4.37
N ASN A 172 30.20 -3.05 3.29
CA ASN A 172 30.65 -1.66 3.15
C ASN A 172 29.80 -0.73 4.05
N PRO A 173 30.42 -0.03 5.04
CA PRO A 173 29.72 0.88 5.93
C PRO A 173 29.02 2.04 5.21
N GLU A 174 29.58 2.55 4.11
CA GLU A 174 29.00 3.64 3.35
C GLU A 174 27.67 3.24 2.69
N ILE A 175 27.58 1.97 2.25
CA ILE A 175 26.32 1.45 1.66
C ILE A 175 25.25 1.32 2.73
N ARG A 176 25.60 0.81 3.91
CA ARG A 176 24.67 0.73 5.04
C ARG A 176 24.19 2.10 5.49
N GLU A 177 25.09 3.06 5.56
CA GLU A 177 24.74 4.44 5.91
C GLU A 177 23.77 5.03 4.88
N LYS A 178 24.09 4.96 3.58
CA LYS A 178 23.20 5.44 2.51
C LYS A 178 21.85 4.75 2.55
N PHE A 179 21.82 3.44 2.78
CA PHE A 179 20.60 2.63 2.85
C PHE A 179 19.61 3.20 3.87
N PHE A 180 20.05 3.46 5.09
CA PHE A 180 19.17 3.92 6.16
C PHE A 180 19.01 5.45 6.24
N SER A 181 19.98 6.23 5.76
CA SER A 181 19.93 7.69 5.86
C SER A 181 19.25 8.37 4.67
N LYS A 182 19.26 7.72 3.50
CA LYS A 182 18.75 8.30 2.24
C LYS A 182 17.72 7.42 1.52
N GLY A 183 17.62 6.14 1.89
CA GLY A 183 16.70 5.22 1.25
C GLY A 183 15.30 5.25 1.86
N ASP A 184 14.30 5.29 1.02
CA ASP A 184 12.89 5.14 1.42
C ASP A 184 12.37 3.73 1.17
N VAL A 185 12.85 3.09 0.09
CA VAL A 185 12.40 1.77 -0.35
C VAL A 185 13.57 0.93 -0.83
N LEU A 186 13.63 -0.32 -0.38
CA LEU A 186 14.43 -1.37 -0.99
C LEU A 186 13.58 -2.07 -2.05
N GLU A 187 14.06 -2.08 -3.28
CA GLU A 187 13.51 -2.88 -4.36
C GLU A 187 14.42 -4.08 -4.63
N LEU A 188 13.82 -5.27 -4.74
CA LEU A 188 14.49 -6.52 -5.09
C LEU A 188 13.90 -7.04 -6.40
N GLU A 189 14.73 -7.19 -7.42
CA GLU A 189 14.35 -7.75 -8.71
C GLU A 189 15.01 -9.10 -8.93
N THR A 190 14.18 -10.11 -9.13
CA THR A 190 14.63 -11.46 -9.49
C THR A 190 14.62 -11.63 -11.01
N ILE A 191 15.70 -12.18 -11.55
CA ILE A 191 15.90 -12.42 -12.97
C ILE A 191 16.05 -13.93 -13.19
N GLY A 192 15.21 -14.46 -14.07
CA GLY A 192 15.20 -15.89 -14.41
C GLY A 192 16.32 -16.30 -15.37
N LEU A 193 16.31 -17.57 -15.75
CA LEU A 193 17.30 -18.17 -16.67
C LEU A 193 17.32 -17.52 -18.05
N ASP A 194 16.17 -17.01 -18.49
CA ASP A 194 16.02 -16.32 -19.79
C ASP A 194 16.45 -14.84 -19.75
N GLY A 195 17.02 -14.40 -18.63
CA GLY A 195 17.44 -13.02 -18.43
C GLY A 195 16.30 -12.02 -18.20
N LYS A 196 15.05 -12.48 -18.13
CA LYS A 196 13.89 -11.62 -17.91
C LYS A 196 13.57 -11.46 -16.43
N SER A 197 12.96 -10.33 -16.08
CA SER A 197 12.44 -10.07 -14.75
C SER A 197 11.28 -11.02 -14.43
N VAL A 198 11.49 -11.88 -13.44
CA VAL A 198 10.46 -12.79 -12.91
C VAL A 198 9.54 -12.06 -11.95
N CYS A 199 10.12 -11.33 -11.01
CA CYS A 199 9.39 -10.62 -9.98
C CYS A 199 10.19 -9.41 -9.50
N THR A 200 9.48 -8.34 -9.16
CA THR A 200 10.02 -7.16 -8.48
C THR A 200 9.23 -6.92 -7.23
N ARG A 201 9.91 -6.83 -6.08
CA ARG A 201 9.29 -6.60 -4.78
C ARG A 201 9.91 -5.39 -4.10
N THR A 202 9.08 -4.65 -3.40
CA THR A 202 9.49 -3.45 -2.68
C THR A 202 9.25 -3.60 -1.18
N TYR A 203 10.18 -3.09 -0.40
CA TYR A 203 10.13 -3.11 1.06
C TYR A 203 10.41 -1.70 1.59
N PRO A 204 9.56 -1.14 2.46
CA PRO A 204 9.81 0.17 3.03
C PRO A 204 11.02 0.13 3.97
N ILE A 205 11.95 1.07 3.78
CA ILE A 205 13.05 1.35 4.70
C ILE A 205 12.58 2.40 5.70
N SER A 206 11.96 3.48 5.19
CA SER A 206 11.31 4.50 6.02
C SER A 206 9.80 4.24 6.07
N PHE A 207 9.22 4.36 7.25
CA PHE A 207 7.77 4.26 7.39
C PHE A 207 7.14 5.65 7.27
N ALA A 208 6.00 5.73 6.58
CA ALA A 208 5.27 6.97 6.36
C ALA A 208 5.06 7.77 7.66
N LYS A 209 4.78 7.09 8.77
CA LYS A 209 4.61 7.73 10.09
C LYS A 209 5.87 8.49 10.51
N SER A 210 7.04 7.84 10.49
CA SER A 210 8.31 8.46 10.89
C SER A 210 8.71 9.60 9.95
N TYR A 211 8.45 9.42 8.65
CA TYR A 211 8.68 10.44 7.65
C TYR A 211 7.83 11.69 7.94
N PHE A 212 6.53 11.53 8.12
CA PHE A 212 5.63 12.65 8.41
C PHE A 212 5.92 13.30 9.77
N GLU A 213 6.24 12.53 10.79
CA GLU A 213 6.64 13.06 12.10
C GLU A 213 7.92 13.91 11.98
N GLY A 214 8.91 13.47 11.19
CA GLY A 214 10.11 14.24 10.89
C GLY A 214 9.82 15.52 10.12
N GLN A 215 8.99 15.46 9.08
CA GLN A 215 8.58 16.64 8.32
C GLN A 215 7.81 17.64 9.19
N LEU A 216 6.85 17.16 9.97
CA LEU A 216 6.10 18.01 10.90
C LEU A 216 6.99 18.63 11.99
N ALA A 217 8.00 17.92 12.46
CA ALA A 217 8.95 18.45 13.43
C ALA A 217 9.88 19.52 12.81
N SER A 218 10.22 19.39 11.52
CA SER A 218 11.09 20.35 10.79
C SER A 218 10.37 21.63 10.38
N LEU A 219 9.03 21.62 10.30
CA LEU A 219 8.26 22.82 10.02
C LEU A 219 8.47 23.83 11.14
N LYS A 220 9.07 24.98 10.81
CA LYS A 220 9.14 26.10 11.75
C LYS A 220 7.71 26.52 12.07
N ARG A 221 7.35 26.42 13.33
CA ARG A 221 6.06 26.94 13.80
C ARG A 221 6.05 28.45 13.65
N THR A 222 5.30 28.92 12.69
CA THR A 222 5.09 30.34 12.42
C THR A 222 3.71 30.70 12.94
N GLY A 223 3.63 31.44 14.02
CA GLY A 223 2.36 31.86 14.60
C GLY A 223 2.51 32.20 16.07
N LYS A 224 1.66 33.09 16.56
CA LYS A 224 1.68 33.56 17.95
C LYS A 224 1.05 32.58 18.93
N GLY A 225 0.49 31.49 18.44
CA GLY A 225 -0.25 30.50 19.20
C GLY A 225 -1.71 30.41 18.76
N CYS A 226 -2.38 29.37 19.22
CA CYS A 226 -3.81 29.23 19.04
C CYS A 226 -4.57 29.81 20.20
N CYS A 227 -5.88 29.95 20.06
CA CYS A 227 -6.81 30.19 21.16
C CYS A 227 -8.09 29.38 20.97
N VAL A 228 -8.83 29.24 22.03
CA VAL A 228 -10.16 28.63 22.04
C VAL A 228 -11.16 29.69 22.47
N ASN A 229 -12.16 29.94 21.64
CA ASN A 229 -13.28 30.82 21.95
C ASN A 229 -14.55 30.00 22.09
N GLU A 230 -15.29 30.20 23.16
CA GLU A 230 -16.50 29.48 23.43
C GLU A 230 -17.69 30.45 23.60
N THR A 231 -18.80 30.07 22.98
CA THR A 231 -20.11 30.71 23.13
C THR A 231 -21.13 29.66 23.53
N ASP A 232 -22.37 30.05 23.78
CA ASP A 232 -23.45 29.09 24.08
C ASP A 232 -23.72 28.08 22.95
N SER A 233 -23.47 28.46 21.69
CA SER A 233 -23.78 27.65 20.51
C SER A 233 -22.56 27.08 19.80
N LEU A 234 -21.39 27.71 19.92
CA LEU A 234 -20.19 27.38 19.16
C LEU A 234 -18.95 27.25 20.06
N ILE A 235 -18.04 26.36 19.60
CA ILE A 235 -16.64 26.35 20.01
C ILE A 235 -15.79 26.65 18.80
N THR A 236 -14.91 27.65 18.90
CA THR A 236 -14.04 28.06 17.80
C THR A 236 -12.57 27.86 18.20
N LEU A 237 -11.87 27.07 17.43
CA LEU A 237 -10.42 26.97 17.49
C LEU A 237 -9.84 28.02 16.56
N CYS A 238 -8.97 28.89 17.07
CA CYS A 238 -8.41 30.02 16.34
C CYS A 238 -6.90 29.93 16.24
N SER A 239 -6.34 30.29 15.08
CA SER A 239 -4.92 30.53 14.86
C SER A 239 -4.73 31.88 14.17
N ASP A 240 -3.50 32.29 13.86
CA ASP A 240 -3.25 33.47 13.03
C ASP A 240 -3.77 33.34 11.58
N TRP A 241 -4.02 32.09 11.12
CA TRP A 241 -4.34 31.76 9.72
C TRP A 241 -5.78 31.35 9.47
N VAL A 242 -6.37 30.66 10.44
CA VAL A 242 -7.70 30.07 10.28
C VAL A 242 -8.46 30.04 11.60
N ASP A 243 -9.78 30.25 11.52
CA ASP A 243 -10.71 29.95 12.60
C ASP A 243 -11.64 28.82 12.16
N ILE A 244 -11.76 27.78 13.01
CA ILE A 244 -12.64 26.65 12.78
C ILE A 244 -13.68 26.61 13.88
N SER A 245 -14.93 26.86 13.51
CA SER A 245 -16.06 26.86 14.45
C SER A 245 -16.83 25.55 14.38
N PHE A 246 -17.17 25.00 15.54
CA PHE A 246 -17.94 23.78 15.73
C PHE A 246 -19.22 24.06 16.48
N ARG A 247 -20.32 23.40 16.10
CA ARG A 247 -21.57 23.46 16.85
C ARG A 247 -21.47 22.66 18.15
N ARG A 248 -22.01 23.20 19.23
CA ARG A 248 -21.99 22.50 20.53
C ARG A 248 -22.97 21.33 20.61
N ASN A 249 -24.03 21.35 19.82
CA ASN A 249 -25.09 20.33 19.89
C ASN A 249 -24.70 18.98 19.25
N ASP A 250 -23.80 18.98 18.26
CA ASP A 250 -23.43 17.80 17.51
C ASP A 250 -21.92 17.71 17.20
N ALA A 251 -21.16 18.76 17.54
CA ALA A 251 -19.73 18.91 17.29
C ALA A 251 -19.34 18.86 15.79
N THR A 252 -20.26 19.17 14.89
CA THR A 252 -19.97 19.31 13.45
C THR A 252 -19.39 20.68 13.15
N ILE A 253 -18.65 20.79 12.05
CA ILE A 253 -18.10 22.06 11.59
C ILE A 253 -19.24 22.99 11.19
N TYR A 254 -19.27 24.18 11.80
CA TYR A 254 -20.17 25.26 11.42
C TYR A 254 -19.58 26.12 10.32
N SER A 255 -18.31 26.52 10.45
CA SER A 255 -17.61 27.31 9.46
C SER A 255 -16.08 27.18 9.60
N VAL A 256 -15.39 27.40 8.50
CA VAL A 256 -13.94 27.55 8.45
C VAL A 256 -13.61 28.90 7.80
N LEU A 257 -13.02 29.81 8.56
CA LEU A 257 -12.65 31.14 8.09
C LEU A 257 -11.15 31.22 7.83
N ARG A 258 -10.74 31.44 6.60
CA ARG A 258 -9.34 31.73 6.25
C ARG A 258 -9.07 33.23 6.45
N LYS A 259 -8.17 33.57 7.37
CA LYS A 259 -7.93 34.95 7.79
C LYS A 259 -7.20 35.82 6.75
N LYS A 260 -6.35 35.19 5.93
CA LYS A 260 -5.55 35.90 4.91
C LYS A 260 -6.40 36.80 3.99
N ASP A 261 -7.55 36.32 3.60
CA ASP A 261 -8.46 36.96 2.64
C ASP A 261 -9.90 37.10 3.17
N ASN A 262 -10.08 36.81 4.44
CA ASN A 262 -11.38 36.79 5.13
C ASN A 262 -12.45 35.94 4.42
N ARG A 263 -12.00 34.81 3.84
CA ARG A 263 -12.86 33.91 3.05
C ARG A 263 -13.34 32.76 3.88
N ILE A 264 -14.66 32.54 3.83
CA ILE A 264 -15.24 31.30 4.37
C ILE A 264 -14.98 30.18 3.37
N ILE A 265 -14.31 29.10 3.83
CA ILE A 265 -14.12 27.88 3.07
C ILE A 265 -15.43 27.09 3.17
N PRO A 266 -15.98 26.56 2.05
CA PRO A 266 -17.27 25.86 2.04
C PRO A 266 -17.19 24.46 2.67
N LEU A 267 -16.72 24.37 3.91
CA LEU A 267 -16.69 23.16 4.73
C LEU A 267 -17.63 23.36 5.90
N LYS A 268 -18.69 22.60 5.92
CA LYS A 268 -19.67 22.59 7.01
C LYS A 268 -20.26 21.18 7.18
N ASP A 269 -20.86 20.95 8.34
CA ASP A 269 -21.61 19.75 8.70
C ASP A 269 -20.82 18.42 8.60
N GLY A 270 -19.50 18.47 8.57
CA GLY A 270 -18.68 17.27 8.47
C GLY A 270 -17.35 17.36 9.19
N PRO A 271 -16.47 16.36 8.98
CA PRO A 271 -16.74 15.08 8.31
C PRO A 271 -17.64 14.16 9.15
N LEU A 272 -18.53 13.42 8.45
CA LEU A 272 -19.42 12.43 9.07
C LEU A 272 -19.15 11.06 8.43
N PRO A 273 -19.17 9.95 9.20
CA PRO A 273 -19.06 8.62 8.64
C PRO A 273 -20.29 8.29 7.80
N VAL A 274 -20.07 7.74 6.61
CA VAL A 274 -21.15 7.37 5.68
C VAL A 274 -21.92 6.18 6.24
N GLY A 275 -23.27 6.28 6.23
CA GLY A 275 -24.15 5.19 6.67
C GLY A 275 -24.20 4.94 8.18
N MET A 276 -23.59 5.79 8.99
CA MET A 276 -23.57 5.65 10.43
C MET A 276 -24.18 6.88 11.13
N GLN A 277 -24.91 6.66 12.21
CA GLN A 277 -25.38 7.74 13.07
C GLN A 277 -24.43 7.91 14.26
N MET A 278 -24.03 9.15 14.51
CA MET A 278 -23.24 9.52 15.69
C MET A 278 -24.08 10.36 16.64
N LYS A 279 -24.11 9.99 17.91
CA LYS A 279 -24.75 10.78 18.96
C LYS A 279 -23.68 11.37 19.85
N LEU A 280 -23.66 12.71 19.98
CA LEU A 280 -22.74 13.41 20.86
C LEU A 280 -22.95 12.98 22.31
N VAL A 281 -21.88 12.62 22.98
CA VAL A 281 -21.85 12.27 24.41
C VAL A 281 -21.22 13.38 25.23
N SER A 282 -20.08 13.88 24.78
CA SER A 282 -19.39 15.00 25.43
C SER A 282 -18.45 15.69 24.47
N LEU A 283 -18.20 16.98 24.73
CA LEU A 283 -17.16 17.71 24.03
C LEU A 283 -16.42 18.61 25.00
N SER A 284 -15.12 18.80 24.78
CA SER A 284 -14.28 19.70 25.57
C SER A 284 -13.18 20.28 24.72
N ALA A 285 -12.92 21.56 24.87
CA ALA A 285 -11.82 22.23 24.21
C ALA A 285 -10.74 22.64 25.22
N ARG A 286 -9.48 22.66 24.80
CA ARG A 286 -8.36 23.06 25.64
C ARG A 286 -7.18 23.56 24.79
N MET A 287 -6.32 24.30 25.45
CA MET A 287 -4.98 24.62 24.92
C MET A 287 -3.99 23.58 25.40
N GLU A 288 -3.06 23.15 24.55
CA GLU A 288 -1.96 22.27 24.90
C GLU A 288 -0.65 23.07 25.08
N GLN A 289 0.30 22.45 25.81
CA GLN A 289 1.58 23.09 26.17
C GLN A 289 2.38 23.63 24.98
N ARG A 290 2.17 23.06 23.78
CA ARG A 290 2.83 23.50 22.55
C ARG A 290 2.13 24.63 21.82
N GLY A 291 1.07 25.19 22.40
CA GLY A 291 0.27 26.26 21.81
C GLY A 291 -0.78 25.78 20.81
N ASP A 292 -1.04 24.49 20.74
CA ASP A 292 -2.10 23.92 19.92
C ASP A 292 -3.47 24.08 20.61
N ALA A 293 -4.51 24.40 19.85
CA ALA A 293 -5.90 24.32 20.33
C ALA A 293 -6.50 22.96 19.97
N VAL A 294 -7.11 22.30 20.93
CA VAL A 294 -7.63 20.94 20.77
C VAL A 294 -9.07 20.88 21.20
N LEU A 295 -9.93 20.32 20.34
CA LEU A 295 -11.31 19.94 20.63
C LEU A 295 -11.40 18.41 20.67
N CYS A 296 -11.75 17.85 21.83
CA CYS A 296 -12.00 16.43 22.02
C CYS A 296 -13.52 16.22 22.06
N VAL A 297 -13.99 15.32 21.20
CA VAL A 297 -15.41 14.97 21.09
C VAL A 297 -15.56 13.49 21.32
N ARG A 298 -16.52 13.09 22.15
CA ARG A 298 -16.90 11.69 22.35
C ARG A 298 -18.29 11.46 21.77
N TYR A 299 -18.41 10.37 21.05
CA TYR A 299 -19.65 9.94 20.42
C TYR A 299 -20.08 8.55 20.90
N ARG A 300 -21.33 8.22 20.62
CA ARG A 300 -21.86 6.86 20.62
C ARG A 300 -22.39 6.56 19.22
N GLY A 301 -22.01 5.41 18.67
CA GLY A 301 -22.38 5.01 17.32
C GLY A 301 -21.15 4.91 16.40
N GLY A 302 -21.17 5.49 15.23
CA GLY A 302 -20.17 5.31 14.17
C GLY A 302 -18.70 5.68 14.48
N ALA A 303 -18.45 6.38 15.58
CA ALA A 303 -17.11 6.63 16.12
C ALA A 303 -17.18 6.75 17.65
N ASP A 304 -16.10 6.35 18.35
CA ASP A 304 -15.98 6.50 19.79
C ASP A 304 -15.55 7.92 20.16
N SER A 305 -14.58 8.45 19.43
CA SER A 305 -14.08 9.81 19.63
C SER A 305 -13.50 10.42 18.37
N VAL A 306 -13.54 11.75 18.31
CA VAL A 306 -12.86 12.57 17.30
C VAL A 306 -12.06 13.64 18.02
N VAL A 307 -10.81 13.81 17.64
CA VAL A 307 -9.94 14.86 18.17
C VAL A 307 -9.56 15.81 17.04
N TRP A 308 -9.95 17.05 17.16
CA TRP A 308 -9.56 18.14 16.30
C TRP A 308 -8.39 18.88 16.92
N ARG A 309 -7.36 19.09 16.15
CA ARG A 309 -6.17 19.84 16.58
C ARG A 309 -5.86 20.92 15.59
N LEU A 310 -5.88 22.17 16.05
CA LEU A 310 -5.41 23.31 15.31
C LEU A 310 -4.04 23.72 15.85
N ARG A 311 -3.08 23.85 14.97
CA ARG A 311 -1.72 24.28 15.29
C ARG A 311 -1.54 25.77 15.02
N PRO A 312 -0.53 26.42 15.63
CA PRO A 312 -0.26 27.85 15.39
C PRO A 312 0.03 28.21 13.93
N ASP A 313 0.50 27.26 13.14
CA ASP A 313 0.84 27.41 11.74
C ASP A 313 -0.32 27.07 10.77
N GLY A 314 -1.50 26.71 11.31
CA GLY A 314 -2.73 26.47 10.56
C GLY A 314 -3.13 25.02 10.39
#